data_3130ac74eb4548aeecfddcc3dbce49dc
#
_entry.id   3130ac74eb4548aeecfddcc3dbce49dc
#
_cell.length_a   1.000
_cell.length_b   1.000
_cell.length_c   1.000
_cell.angle_alpha   90.00
_cell.angle_beta   90.00
_cell.angle_gamma   90.00
#
_symmetry.space_group_name_H-M   'P 1'
#
loop_
_entity.id
_entity.type
_entity.pdbx_description
1 polymer ?
#
loop_
_entity_poly.entity_id
_entity_poly.type
_entity_poly.pdbx_seq_one_letter_code
_entity_poly.pdbx_strand_id
1 'polypeptide(L)'
;LVAAFPKRPMDLHKYSAGTVTIVGGSSHFIHAPVIAGLGARAAGAGLVQLVVPDASRLATGMLLPEATFTKQTPACVPPRADVTAIGMGLGTSQNSELLLSRLLSGSTGRFVLDADALSLLANWYARKTGALPISEGQSLILTPHAGEAARLLACTPDDIQRDRLGAVRRIVARYRSVVVLKGPHTLVAAPGRDDVFSCEAGNPFMAVGGMGDLLSGILAARWAYLAKNADGDPFTAAASAVWLHATASDALVNANPPGDPSIANTAHAVASLRVALERS
;
A
#
# COMPACT_ATOMS: atom_id res chain seq x y z
N LEU A 1 13.59 -13.66 1.33
CA LEU A 1 12.14 -13.33 1.18
C LEU A 1 11.23 -14.50 1.58
N VAL A 2 11.60 -15.78 1.37
CA VAL A 2 10.76 -16.94 1.78
C VAL A 2 10.42 -16.88 3.28
N ALA A 3 11.35 -16.52 4.14
CA ALA A 3 11.10 -16.33 5.58
C ALA A 3 10.04 -15.25 5.91
N ALA A 4 9.73 -14.37 4.96
CA ALA A 4 8.66 -13.40 5.12
C ALA A 4 7.25 -13.99 4.93
N PHE A 5 7.13 -15.26 4.53
CA PHE A 5 5.88 -15.99 4.37
C PHE A 5 5.79 -17.14 5.37
N PRO A 6 5.67 -16.85 6.67
CA PRO A 6 5.58 -17.91 7.67
C PRO A 6 4.33 -18.75 7.45
N LYS A 7 4.45 -20.04 7.75
CA LYS A 7 3.34 -20.99 7.66
C LYS A 7 2.17 -20.52 8.52
N ARG A 8 0.97 -20.60 7.97
CA ARG A 8 -0.25 -20.25 8.72
C ARG A 8 -0.63 -21.36 9.68
N PRO A 9 -0.77 -21.07 10.98
CA PRO A 9 -1.21 -22.06 11.95
C PRO A 9 -2.67 -22.47 11.72
N MET A 10 -3.02 -23.71 12.12
CA MET A 10 -4.36 -24.26 11.89
C MET A 10 -5.46 -23.55 12.71
N ASP A 11 -5.09 -22.93 13.81
CA ASP A 11 -5.98 -22.16 14.70
C ASP A 11 -6.04 -20.66 14.37
N LEU A 12 -5.47 -20.26 13.22
CA LEU A 12 -5.49 -18.87 12.78
C LEU A 12 -6.93 -18.39 12.59
N HIS A 13 -7.29 -17.29 13.23
CA HIS A 13 -8.60 -16.66 13.08
C HIS A 13 -8.48 -15.27 12.39
N LYS A 14 -9.61 -14.71 11.96
CA LYS A 14 -9.64 -13.48 11.17
C LYS A 14 -8.88 -12.29 11.79
N TYR A 15 -8.89 -12.16 13.11
CA TYR A 15 -8.20 -11.06 13.79
C TYR A 15 -6.68 -11.29 13.90
N SER A 16 -6.23 -12.54 14.04
CA SER A 16 -4.80 -12.88 14.03
C SER A 16 -4.22 -12.89 12.61
N ALA A 17 -5.06 -13.09 11.59
CA ALA A 17 -4.65 -12.92 10.20
C ALA A 17 -4.42 -11.45 9.78
N GLY A 18 -4.76 -10.50 10.66
CA GLY A 18 -4.55 -9.07 10.48
C GLY A 18 -5.78 -8.32 9.92
N THR A 19 -5.99 -7.12 10.44
CA THR A 19 -7.07 -6.21 10.03
C THR A 19 -6.48 -5.03 9.26
N VAL A 20 -6.98 -4.80 8.06
CA VAL A 20 -6.60 -3.69 7.18
C VAL A 20 -7.77 -2.73 7.04
N THR A 21 -7.52 -1.44 7.29
CA THR A 21 -8.44 -0.37 6.91
C THR A 21 -7.89 0.37 5.69
N ILE A 22 -8.75 0.60 4.70
CA ILE A 22 -8.42 1.34 3.50
C ILE A 22 -9.26 2.61 3.47
N VAL A 23 -8.58 3.75 3.39
CA VAL A 23 -9.18 5.08 3.36
C VAL A 23 -8.90 5.72 2.01
N GLY A 24 -9.93 5.92 1.22
CA GLY A 24 -9.76 6.45 -0.14
C GLY A 24 -11.07 6.67 -0.87
N GLY A 25 -10.96 6.90 -2.17
CA GLY A 25 -12.10 7.16 -3.03
C GLY A 25 -12.58 8.61 -3.00
N SER A 26 -13.12 9.03 -4.11
CA SER A 26 -13.78 10.31 -4.34
C SER A 26 -14.88 10.12 -5.36
N SER A 27 -15.59 11.20 -5.72
CA SER A 27 -16.61 11.15 -6.78
C SER A 27 -16.07 10.71 -8.14
N HIS A 28 -14.77 10.87 -8.40
CA HIS A 28 -14.11 10.51 -9.66
C HIS A 28 -13.39 9.17 -9.61
N PHE A 29 -12.91 8.75 -8.43
CA PHE A 29 -12.12 7.53 -8.24
C PHE A 29 -12.80 6.60 -7.25
N ILE A 30 -14.01 6.14 -7.61
CA ILE A 30 -14.85 5.32 -6.72
C ILE A 30 -14.31 3.90 -6.53
N HIS A 31 -13.55 3.37 -7.49
CA HIS A 31 -13.06 1.99 -7.48
C HIS A 31 -11.65 1.82 -6.87
N ALA A 32 -10.83 2.86 -6.80
CA ALA A 32 -9.45 2.76 -6.32
C ALA A 32 -9.33 2.11 -4.91
N PRO A 33 -10.13 2.50 -3.90
CA PRO A 33 -10.08 1.83 -2.60
C PRO A 33 -10.62 0.39 -2.64
N VAL A 34 -11.52 0.07 -3.58
CA VAL A 34 -12.01 -1.31 -3.75
C VAL A 34 -10.91 -2.20 -4.32
N ILE A 35 -10.13 -1.69 -5.29
CA ILE A 35 -8.96 -2.39 -5.86
C ILE A 35 -7.92 -2.66 -4.76
N ALA A 36 -7.64 -1.67 -3.90
CA ALA A 36 -6.77 -1.88 -2.75
C ALA A 36 -7.34 -2.94 -1.79
N GLY A 37 -8.66 -2.95 -1.58
CA GLY A 37 -9.34 -3.99 -0.81
C GLY A 37 -9.17 -5.39 -1.39
N LEU A 38 -9.29 -5.54 -2.72
CA LEU A 38 -9.00 -6.80 -3.42
C LEU A 38 -7.56 -7.24 -3.20
N GLY A 39 -6.59 -6.31 -3.28
CA GLY A 39 -5.18 -6.58 -2.98
C GLY A 39 -4.98 -7.06 -1.54
N ALA A 40 -5.59 -6.40 -0.57
CA ALA A 40 -5.52 -6.79 0.84
C ALA A 40 -6.13 -8.19 1.07
N ARG A 41 -7.27 -8.47 0.45
CA ARG A 41 -7.92 -9.80 0.53
C ARG A 41 -7.06 -10.88 -0.11
N ALA A 42 -6.51 -10.64 -1.29
CA ALA A 42 -5.63 -11.57 -2.01
C ALA A 42 -4.37 -11.88 -1.21
N ALA A 43 -3.77 -10.88 -0.56
CA ALA A 43 -2.60 -11.05 0.30
C ALA A 43 -2.92 -11.62 1.69
N GLY A 44 -4.18 -11.96 1.95
CA GLY A 44 -4.60 -12.77 3.10
C GLY A 44 -4.96 -11.98 4.35
N ALA A 45 -5.36 -10.73 4.24
CA ALA A 45 -5.98 -10.01 5.34
C ALA A 45 -7.20 -10.77 5.88
N GLY A 46 -7.31 -10.88 7.20
CA GLY A 46 -8.43 -11.54 7.85
C GLY A 46 -9.69 -10.67 7.87
N LEU A 47 -9.53 -9.36 7.98
CA LEU A 47 -10.58 -8.37 7.86
C LEU A 47 -10.12 -7.22 6.96
N VAL A 48 -10.99 -6.83 6.04
CA VAL A 48 -10.83 -5.63 5.21
C VAL A 48 -11.97 -4.66 5.53
N GLN A 49 -11.61 -3.44 5.87
CA GLN A 49 -12.53 -2.36 6.21
C GLN A 49 -12.30 -1.21 5.24
N LEU A 50 -13.35 -0.70 4.60
CA LEU A 50 -13.27 0.40 3.67
C LEU A 50 -13.91 1.66 4.27
N VAL A 51 -13.15 2.75 4.30
CA VAL A 51 -13.63 4.10 4.64
C VAL A 51 -13.65 4.90 3.35
N VAL A 52 -14.82 4.97 2.75
CA VAL A 52 -15.01 5.47 1.39
C VAL A 52 -16.29 6.34 1.29
N PRO A 53 -16.41 7.22 0.29
CA PRO A 53 -17.63 7.97 0.06
C PRO A 53 -18.80 7.05 -0.33
N ASP A 54 -20.03 7.51 -0.11
CA ASP A 54 -21.25 6.75 -0.44
C ASP A 54 -21.27 6.26 -1.90
N ALA A 55 -20.69 7.02 -2.82
CA ALA A 55 -20.58 6.65 -4.23
C ALA A 55 -19.81 5.31 -4.45
N SER A 56 -18.84 4.98 -3.59
CA SER A 56 -18.08 3.72 -3.68
C SER A 56 -18.80 2.53 -3.04
N ARG A 57 -19.89 2.76 -2.29
CA ARG A 57 -20.57 1.72 -1.51
C ARG A 57 -21.12 0.57 -2.39
N LEU A 58 -21.72 0.91 -3.52
CA LEU A 58 -22.26 -0.10 -4.44
C LEU A 58 -21.14 -0.94 -5.05
N ALA A 59 -20.09 -0.29 -5.54
CA ALA A 59 -18.92 -0.97 -6.07
C ALA A 59 -18.27 -1.89 -5.03
N THR A 60 -18.16 -1.44 -3.78
CA THR A 60 -17.67 -2.24 -2.66
C THR A 60 -18.51 -3.50 -2.47
N GLY A 61 -19.84 -3.37 -2.39
CA GLY A 61 -20.73 -4.50 -2.17
C GLY A 61 -20.72 -5.53 -3.31
N MET A 62 -20.45 -5.08 -4.56
CA MET A 62 -20.39 -5.97 -5.71
C MET A 62 -19.04 -6.67 -5.89
N LEU A 63 -17.93 -5.98 -5.64
CA LEU A 63 -16.59 -6.47 -5.94
C LEU A 63 -15.85 -7.03 -4.73
N LEU A 64 -16.26 -6.65 -3.51
CA LEU A 64 -15.65 -7.09 -2.26
C LEU A 64 -16.72 -7.25 -1.17
N PRO A 65 -17.65 -8.21 -1.32
CA PRO A 65 -18.81 -8.36 -0.44
C PRO A 65 -18.45 -8.72 1.01
N GLU A 66 -17.26 -9.27 1.25
CA GLU A 66 -16.74 -9.59 2.58
C GLU A 66 -16.13 -8.39 3.33
N ALA A 67 -15.94 -7.24 2.68
CA ALA A 67 -15.44 -6.03 3.34
C ALA A 67 -16.53 -5.32 4.14
N THR A 68 -16.14 -4.69 5.25
CA THR A 68 -17.02 -3.77 5.96
C THR A 68 -16.89 -2.36 5.41
N PHE A 69 -17.94 -1.58 5.51
CA PHE A 69 -18.02 -0.23 4.97
C PHE A 69 -18.23 0.80 6.10
N THR A 70 -17.47 1.89 6.04
CA THR A 70 -17.66 3.09 6.86
C THR A 70 -17.71 4.30 5.94
N LYS A 71 -18.69 5.18 6.15
CA LYS A 71 -18.82 6.42 5.38
C LYS A 71 -17.66 7.36 5.65
N GLN A 72 -16.98 7.78 4.59
CA GLN A 72 -15.90 8.74 4.67
C GLN A 72 -16.46 10.15 4.94
N THR A 73 -15.95 10.80 5.98
CA THR A 73 -16.17 12.21 6.29
C THR A 73 -14.88 12.82 6.83
N PRO A 74 -14.69 14.14 6.80
CA PRO A 74 -13.50 14.77 7.38
C PRO A 74 -13.33 14.51 8.88
N ALA A 75 -14.43 14.19 9.56
CA ALA A 75 -14.48 13.92 11.00
C ALA A 75 -14.56 12.42 11.32
N CYS A 76 -14.56 11.52 10.32
CA CYS A 76 -14.70 10.10 10.60
C CYS A 76 -13.48 9.57 11.39
N VAL A 77 -13.78 8.68 12.33
CA VAL A 77 -12.79 7.87 13.03
C VAL A 77 -12.84 6.49 12.37
N PRO A 78 -11.81 6.10 11.62
CA PRO A 78 -11.78 4.79 11.01
C PRO A 78 -11.85 3.69 12.07
N PRO A 79 -12.44 2.54 11.75
CA PRO A 79 -12.36 1.39 12.62
C PRO A 79 -10.91 1.02 12.93
N ARG A 80 -10.67 0.51 14.14
CA ARG A 80 -9.33 0.08 14.54
C ARG A 80 -8.80 -0.99 13.60
N ALA A 81 -7.57 -0.81 13.13
CA ALA A 81 -6.86 -1.73 12.24
C ALA A 81 -5.42 -1.95 12.70
N ASP A 82 -4.82 -3.03 12.24
CA ASP A 82 -3.38 -3.29 12.42
C ASP A 82 -2.55 -2.44 11.45
N VAL A 83 -3.08 -2.19 10.25
CA VAL A 83 -2.51 -1.28 9.25
C VAL A 83 -3.62 -0.51 8.54
N THR A 84 -3.41 0.78 8.33
CA THR A 84 -4.29 1.65 7.52
C THR A 84 -3.58 2.05 6.23
N ALA A 85 -4.16 1.70 5.07
CA ALA A 85 -3.73 2.21 3.77
C ALA A 85 -4.59 3.41 3.39
N ILE A 86 -3.96 4.51 2.95
CA ILE A 86 -4.67 5.76 2.69
C ILE A 86 -4.15 6.44 1.43
N GLY A 87 -5.07 7.00 0.64
CA GLY A 87 -4.74 7.89 -0.48
C GLY A 87 -5.27 7.47 -1.85
N MET A 88 -5.58 6.19 -2.07
CA MET A 88 -6.04 5.66 -3.34
C MET A 88 -7.34 6.35 -3.78
N GLY A 89 -7.22 7.31 -4.72
CA GLY A 89 -8.35 8.09 -5.22
C GLY A 89 -9.00 9.02 -4.19
N LEU A 90 -8.30 9.38 -3.11
CA LEU A 90 -8.79 10.23 -2.02
C LEU A 90 -9.11 11.66 -2.47
N GLY A 91 -8.40 12.14 -3.49
CA GLY A 91 -8.37 13.54 -3.88
C GLY A 91 -7.51 14.40 -2.94
N THR A 92 -7.24 15.63 -3.39
CA THR A 92 -6.38 16.59 -2.65
C THR A 92 -7.16 17.79 -2.11
N SER A 93 -8.46 17.61 -1.84
CA SER A 93 -9.31 18.63 -1.26
C SER A 93 -8.93 18.96 0.18
N GLN A 94 -9.41 20.11 0.69
CA GLN A 94 -9.25 20.48 2.10
C GLN A 94 -9.83 19.42 3.04
N ASN A 95 -10.94 18.78 2.68
CA ASN A 95 -11.53 17.68 3.45
C ASN A 95 -10.62 16.44 3.49
N SER A 96 -9.99 16.12 2.37
CA SER A 96 -9.00 15.02 2.29
C SER A 96 -7.77 15.33 3.14
N GLU A 97 -7.30 16.56 3.11
CA GLU A 97 -6.19 17.03 3.94
C GLU A 97 -6.52 16.95 5.44
N LEU A 98 -7.70 17.41 5.85
CA LEU A 98 -8.14 17.31 7.24
C LEU A 98 -8.26 15.86 7.71
N LEU A 99 -8.80 14.99 6.88
CA LEU A 99 -8.91 13.54 7.19
C LEU A 99 -7.52 12.93 7.37
N LEU A 100 -6.61 13.13 6.41
CA LEU A 100 -5.24 12.62 6.49
C LEU A 100 -4.50 13.16 7.71
N SER A 101 -4.61 14.48 7.99
CA SER A 101 -4.00 15.12 9.16
C SER A 101 -4.47 14.46 10.47
N ARG A 102 -5.78 14.23 10.61
CA ARG A 102 -6.34 13.58 11.80
C ARG A 102 -5.82 12.16 12.00
N LEU A 103 -5.71 11.38 10.90
CA LEU A 103 -5.20 10.02 10.96
C LEU A 103 -3.74 9.98 11.40
N LEU A 104 -2.92 10.87 10.84
CA LEU A 104 -1.49 10.95 11.14
C LEU A 104 -1.16 11.70 12.45
N SER A 105 -2.08 12.44 13.04
CA SER A 105 -1.89 13.05 14.37
C SER A 105 -2.32 12.14 15.52
N GLY A 106 -2.88 10.97 15.24
CA GLY A 106 -3.20 9.96 16.24
C GLY A 106 -1.94 9.42 16.95
N SER A 107 -2.10 8.85 18.14
CA SER A 107 -0.97 8.52 19.03
C SER A 107 -0.05 7.42 18.50
N THR A 108 -0.57 6.40 17.84
CA THR A 108 0.21 5.26 17.30
C THR A 108 -0.51 4.65 16.10
N GLY A 109 0.23 4.08 15.16
CA GLY A 109 -0.37 3.39 14.00
C GLY A 109 0.65 2.98 12.94
N ARG A 110 0.22 2.10 12.07
CA ARG A 110 0.94 1.68 10.87
C ARG A 110 0.18 2.15 9.65
N PHE A 111 0.83 2.95 8.81
CA PHE A 111 0.19 3.56 7.66
C PHE A 111 0.94 3.27 6.36
N VAL A 112 0.20 2.89 5.33
CA VAL A 112 0.67 2.87 3.95
C VAL A 112 0.08 4.09 3.26
N LEU A 113 0.94 5.01 2.80
CA LEU A 113 0.53 6.22 2.09
C LEU A 113 0.84 6.07 0.60
N ASP A 114 -0.20 6.22 -0.23
CA ASP A 114 -0.09 6.12 -1.69
C ASP A 114 -0.85 7.27 -2.38
N ALA A 115 -0.59 7.49 -3.63
CA ALA A 115 -1.36 8.37 -4.52
C ALA A 115 -1.60 9.77 -3.93
N ASP A 116 -2.86 10.14 -3.70
CA ASP A 116 -3.23 11.49 -3.23
C ASP A 116 -2.71 11.79 -1.82
N ALA A 117 -2.54 10.79 -0.96
CA ALA A 117 -1.93 10.99 0.36
C ALA A 117 -0.46 11.44 0.25
N LEU A 118 0.30 10.93 -0.74
CA LEU A 118 1.67 11.38 -1.02
C LEU A 118 1.69 12.81 -1.54
N SER A 119 0.72 13.18 -2.38
CA SER A 119 0.58 14.56 -2.89
C SER A 119 0.28 15.54 -1.76
N LEU A 120 -0.61 15.20 -0.84
CA LEU A 120 -0.92 15.99 0.35
C LEU A 120 0.30 16.10 1.27
N LEU A 121 1.04 15.01 1.49
CA LEU A 121 2.27 14.99 2.29
C LEU A 121 3.34 15.90 1.69
N ALA A 122 3.53 15.88 0.36
CA ALA A 122 4.45 16.77 -0.34
C ALA A 122 4.05 18.25 -0.18
N ASN A 123 2.75 18.56 -0.28
CA ASN A 123 2.21 19.92 -0.10
C ASN A 123 2.43 20.44 1.33
N TRP A 124 2.25 19.62 2.36
CA TRP A 124 2.55 20.03 3.74
C TRP A 124 4.02 20.36 3.92
N TYR A 125 4.90 19.49 3.40
CA TYR A 125 6.34 19.74 3.49
C TYR A 125 6.76 21.03 2.78
N ALA A 126 6.18 21.30 1.60
CA ALA A 126 6.48 22.52 0.82
C ALA A 126 6.03 23.81 1.51
N ARG A 127 4.90 23.78 2.22
CA ARG A 127 4.37 24.96 2.92
C ARG A 127 5.19 25.41 4.12
N LYS A 128 6.09 24.57 4.63
CA LYS A 128 6.95 24.83 5.81
C LYS A 128 6.18 25.35 7.06
N THR A 129 4.90 25.08 7.14
CA THR A 129 3.98 25.61 8.17
C THR A 129 3.89 24.69 9.38
N GLY A 130 5.02 24.28 9.95
CA GLY A 130 5.06 23.44 11.15
C GLY A 130 5.53 22.01 10.89
N ALA A 131 5.56 21.20 11.95
CA ALA A 131 5.89 19.78 11.85
C ALA A 131 4.83 19.05 11.02
N LEU A 132 5.26 18.04 10.25
CA LEU A 132 4.32 17.10 9.64
C LEU A 132 3.41 16.55 10.75
N PRO A 133 2.11 16.34 10.48
CA PRO A 133 1.18 15.82 11.49
C PRO A 133 1.40 14.31 11.72
N ILE A 134 2.65 13.92 11.90
CA ILE A 134 3.08 12.55 12.14
C ILE A 134 3.51 12.47 13.60
N SER A 135 2.76 11.75 14.41
CA SER A 135 3.07 11.58 15.82
C SER A 135 4.24 10.61 16.02
N GLU A 136 4.99 10.80 17.10
CA GLU A 136 5.98 9.82 17.54
C GLU A 136 5.31 8.45 17.78
N GLY A 137 5.98 7.38 17.36
CA GLY A 137 5.44 6.01 17.45
C GLY A 137 4.58 5.57 16.28
N GLN A 138 4.43 6.39 15.23
CA GLN A 138 3.85 5.97 13.97
C GLN A 138 4.90 5.36 13.04
N SER A 139 4.51 4.30 12.34
CA SER A 139 5.33 3.69 11.29
C SER A 139 4.68 3.94 9.93
N LEU A 140 5.47 4.43 8.98
CA LEU A 140 4.99 4.78 7.65
C LEU A 140 5.70 3.98 6.57
N ILE A 141 4.93 3.56 5.56
CA ILE A 141 5.44 3.09 4.28
C ILE A 141 4.86 4.00 3.19
N LEU A 142 5.73 4.63 2.42
CA LEU A 142 5.37 5.47 1.29
C LEU A 142 5.57 4.69 -0.01
N THR A 143 4.62 4.77 -0.95
CA THR A 143 4.67 3.98 -2.20
C THR A 143 4.70 4.86 -3.46
N PRO A 144 5.64 5.82 -3.60
CA PRO A 144 5.64 6.73 -4.73
C PRO A 144 6.06 6.05 -6.05
N HIS A 145 5.37 6.37 -7.15
CA HIS A 145 5.93 6.29 -8.49
C HIS A 145 6.85 7.50 -8.76
N ALA A 146 7.58 7.53 -9.90
CA ALA A 146 8.55 8.59 -10.17
C ALA A 146 7.97 10.01 -10.10
N GLY A 147 6.74 10.23 -10.57
CA GLY A 147 6.08 11.54 -10.51
C GLY A 147 5.70 11.97 -9.09
N GLU A 148 5.29 11.04 -8.23
CA GLU A 148 5.02 11.28 -6.81
C GLU A 148 6.32 11.52 -6.04
N ALA A 149 7.36 10.73 -6.32
CA ALA A 149 8.70 10.91 -5.76
C ALA A 149 9.28 12.30 -6.09
N ALA A 150 9.08 12.75 -7.31
CA ALA A 150 9.49 14.08 -7.76
C ALA A 150 8.81 15.20 -6.94
N ARG A 151 7.50 15.08 -6.68
CA ARG A 151 6.78 16.04 -5.80
C ARG A 151 7.32 15.98 -4.37
N LEU A 152 7.53 14.78 -3.80
CA LEU A 152 8.08 14.60 -2.47
C LEU A 152 9.47 15.22 -2.31
N LEU A 153 10.29 15.24 -3.36
CA LEU A 153 11.65 15.79 -3.36
C LEU A 153 11.75 17.21 -3.93
N ALA A 154 10.66 17.77 -4.46
CA ALA A 154 10.63 19.05 -5.16
C ALA A 154 11.63 19.10 -6.33
N CYS A 155 11.63 18.06 -7.19
CA CYS A 155 12.44 17.91 -8.38
C CYS A 155 11.61 17.39 -9.57
N THR A 156 12.23 17.07 -10.69
CA THR A 156 11.54 16.52 -11.87
C THR A 156 11.47 14.99 -11.83
N PRO A 157 10.52 14.36 -12.54
CA PRO A 157 10.50 12.90 -12.72
C PRO A 157 11.78 12.36 -13.38
N ASP A 158 12.39 13.13 -14.28
CA ASP A 158 13.65 12.77 -14.95
C ASP A 158 14.83 12.72 -13.97
N ASP A 159 14.85 13.62 -12.96
CA ASP A 159 15.85 13.57 -11.89
C ASP A 159 15.71 12.29 -11.05
N ILE A 160 14.47 11.86 -10.81
CA ILE A 160 14.22 10.57 -10.13
C ILE A 160 14.71 9.40 -10.94
N GLN A 161 14.41 9.38 -12.26
CA GLN A 161 14.80 8.27 -13.14
C GLN A 161 16.33 8.20 -13.34
N ARG A 162 17.01 9.34 -13.38
CA ARG A 162 18.47 9.42 -13.54
C ARG A 162 19.22 8.82 -12.35
N ASP A 163 18.67 8.95 -11.13
CA ASP A 163 19.27 8.44 -9.88
C ASP A 163 18.19 7.91 -8.96
N ARG A 164 17.60 6.75 -9.28
CA ARG A 164 16.55 6.12 -8.51
C ARG A 164 17.03 5.71 -7.10
N LEU A 165 18.27 5.23 -7.00
CA LEU A 165 18.85 4.80 -5.72
C LEU A 165 19.06 5.99 -4.77
N GLY A 166 19.64 7.08 -5.26
CA GLY A 166 19.75 8.32 -4.48
C GLY A 166 18.40 8.93 -4.16
N ALA A 167 17.43 8.86 -5.08
CA ALA A 167 16.08 9.38 -4.85
C ALA A 167 15.37 8.64 -3.70
N VAL A 168 15.37 7.29 -3.70
CA VAL A 168 14.72 6.52 -2.62
C VAL A 168 15.35 6.82 -1.27
N ARG A 169 16.69 6.92 -1.18
CA ARG A 169 17.40 7.26 0.05
C ARG A 169 17.08 8.68 0.55
N ARG A 170 16.98 9.66 -0.36
CA ARG A 170 16.58 11.05 -0.02
C ARG A 170 15.14 11.11 0.54
N ILE A 171 14.20 10.33 -0.02
CA ILE A 171 12.84 10.27 0.52
C ILE A 171 12.84 9.63 1.91
N VAL A 172 13.55 8.52 2.10
CA VAL A 172 13.74 7.87 3.42
C VAL A 172 14.27 8.85 4.46
N ALA A 173 15.35 9.58 4.14
CA ALA A 173 15.94 10.55 5.04
C ALA A 173 15.00 11.71 5.39
N ARG A 174 14.23 12.21 4.39
CA ARG A 174 13.31 13.34 4.56
C ARG A 174 12.08 13.00 5.38
N TYR A 175 11.47 11.83 5.15
CA TYR A 175 10.20 11.44 5.75
C TYR A 175 10.35 10.40 6.88
N ARG A 176 11.56 9.92 7.16
CA ARG A 176 11.88 8.91 8.18
C ARG A 176 10.96 7.69 8.10
N SER A 177 10.71 7.22 6.88
CA SER A 177 9.75 6.15 6.57
C SER A 177 10.36 5.12 5.64
N VAL A 178 9.80 3.93 5.61
CA VAL A 178 10.08 2.96 4.54
C VAL A 178 9.51 3.51 3.23
N VAL A 179 10.23 3.33 2.14
CA VAL A 179 9.85 3.84 0.82
C VAL A 179 9.89 2.73 -0.21
N VAL A 180 8.80 2.56 -0.93
CA VAL A 180 8.66 1.71 -2.12
C VAL A 180 8.64 2.60 -3.34
N LEU A 181 9.76 2.78 -4.01
CA LEU A 181 9.85 3.56 -5.25
C LEU A 181 9.43 2.69 -6.43
N LYS A 182 8.17 2.82 -6.85
CA LYS A 182 7.53 2.03 -7.92
C LYS A 182 8.20 2.28 -9.29
N GLY A 183 8.19 1.27 -10.16
CA GLY A 183 8.71 1.28 -11.53
C GLY A 183 9.49 0.02 -11.86
N PRO A 184 10.14 -0.04 -13.03
CA PRO A 184 11.06 -1.13 -13.35
C PRO A 184 12.09 -1.28 -12.23
N HIS A 185 12.34 -2.53 -11.79
CA HIS A 185 13.17 -2.81 -10.62
C HIS A 185 12.75 -1.95 -9.42
N THR A 186 11.50 -2.13 -8.96
CA THR A 186 10.96 -1.42 -7.78
C THR A 186 11.94 -1.51 -6.61
N LEU A 187 12.29 -0.35 -6.03
CA LEU A 187 13.24 -0.25 -4.92
C LEU A 187 12.50 -0.13 -3.59
N VAL A 188 13.00 -0.82 -2.55
CA VAL A 188 12.54 -0.65 -1.17
C VAL A 188 13.72 -0.26 -0.31
N ALA A 189 13.59 0.83 0.44
CA ALA A 189 14.58 1.34 1.38
C ALA A 189 13.93 1.74 2.70
N ALA A 190 14.70 1.71 3.79
CA ALA A 190 14.21 1.99 5.14
C ALA A 190 15.18 2.84 5.95
N PRO A 191 14.71 3.58 6.97
CA PRO A 191 15.58 4.27 7.91
C PRO A 191 16.50 3.31 8.65
N GLY A 192 17.77 3.72 8.86
CA GLY A 192 18.75 2.91 9.59
C GLY A 192 19.26 1.67 8.86
N ARG A 193 18.93 1.51 7.57
CA ARG A 193 19.43 0.43 6.72
C ARG A 193 20.25 0.99 5.56
N ASP A 194 21.41 0.40 5.31
CA ASP A 194 22.26 0.75 4.16
C ASP A 194 21.87 -0.04 2.90
N ASP A 195 21.31 -1.24 3.09
CA ASP A 195 20.83 -2.10 2.01
C ASP A 195 19.51 -1.57 1.44
N VAL A 196 19.37 -1.72 0.12
CA VAL A 196 18.15 -1.41 -0.64
C VAL A 196 17.74 -2.67 -1.36
N PHE A 197 16.50 -3.11 -1.15
CA PHE A 197 15.94 -4.22 -1.92
C PHE A 197 15.56 -3.72 -3.31
N SER A 198 16.00 -4.46 -4.35
CA SER A 198 15.59 -4.28 -5.75
C SER A 198 14.76 -5.50 -6.17
N CYS A 199 13.56 -5.27 -6.67
CA CYS A 199 12.69 -6.33 -7.18
C CYS A 199 12.95 -6.56 -8.65
N GLU A 200 13.57 -7.68 -8.98
CA GLU A 200 13.88 -8.05 -10.37
C GLU A 200 12.66 -8.69 -11.09
N ALA A 201 11.63 -9.10 -10.36
CA ALA A 201 10.37 -9.59 -10.93
C ALA A 201 9.49 -8.44 -11.41
N GLY A 202 8.57 -8.76 -12.31
CA GLY A 202 7.63 -7.83 -12.91
C GLY A 202 7.80 -7.72 -14.42
N ASN A 203 6.74 -7.33 -15.09
CA ASN A 203 6.69 -7.26 -16.54
C ASN A 203 5.96 -6.01 -17.04
N PRO A 204 6.15 -5.59 -18.31
CA PRO A 204 5.53 -4.38 -18.85
C PRO A 204 3.99 -4.40 -18.87
N PHE A 205 3.36 -5.57 -18.87
CA PHE A 205 1.90 -5.72 -18.86
C PHE A 205 1.26 -5.30 -17.52
N MET A 206 2.08 -5.09 -16.48
CA MET A 206 1.62 -4.48 -15.22
C MET A 206 1.35 -2.96 -15.35
N ALA A 207 1.61 -2.34 -16.49
CA ALA A 207 1.34 -0.92 -16.74
C ALA A 207 -0.16 -0.66 -16.98
N VAL A 208 -0.98 -1.02 -16.00
CA VAL A 208 -2.45 -0.90 -16.01
C VAL A 208 -2.89 -0.02 -14.85
N GLY A 209 -3.90 0.83 -15.06
CA GLY A 209 -4.50 1.65 -14.00
C GLY A 209 -5.03 0.78 -12.87
N GLY A 210 -4.69 1.14 -11.61
CA GLY A 210 -5.09 0.39 -10.42
C GLY A 210 -4.06 -0.62 -9.90
N MET A 211 -2.98 -0.94 -10.66
CA MET A 211 -1.92 -1.84 -10.16
C MET A 211 -1.22 -1.30 -8.92
N GLY A 212 -1.05 0.02 -8.82
CA GLY A 212 -0.54 0.67 -7.61
C GLY A 212 -1.49 0.51 -6.43
N ASP A 213 -2.80 0.71 -6.65
CA ASP A 213 -3.82 0.53 -5.62
C ASP A 213 -3.83 -0.92 -5.11
N LEU A 214 -3.75 -1.89 -6.03
CA LEU A 214 -3.67 -3.32 -5.71
C LEU A 214 -2.44 -3.60 -4.82
N LEU A 215 -1.25 -3.09 -5.20
CA LEU A 215 -0.01 -3.23 -4.42
C LEU A 215 -0.16 -2.63 -3.02
N SER A 216 -0.79 -1.46 -2.88
CA SER A 216 -0.99 -0.81 -1.58
C SER A 216 -1.83 -1.65 -0.64
N GLY A 217 -2.85 -2.33 -1.16
CA GLY A 217 -3.63 -3.31 -0.41
C GLY A 217 -2.84 -4.55 -0.03
N ILE A 218 -2.08 -5.13 -0.98
CA ILE A 218 -1.20 -6.28 -0.73
C ILE A 218 -0.21 -5.95 0.39
N LEU A 219 0.43 -4.78 0.31
CA LEU A 219 1.40 -4.32 1.28
C LEU A 219 0.79 -4.15 2.67
N ALA A 220 -0.37 -3.51 2.77
CA ALA A 220 -1.07 -3.33 4.03
C ALA A 220 -1.41 -4.67 4.69
N ALA A 221 -1.86 -5.66 3.92
CA ALA A 221 -2.17 -7.00 4.43
C ALA A 221 -0.93 -7.77 4.87
N ARG A 222 0.15 -7.72 4.09
CA ARG A 222 1.42 -8.35 4.47
C ARG A 222 1.96 -7.76 5.77
N TRP A 223 1.93 -6.44 5.89
CA TRP A 223 2.39 -5.77 7.10
C TRP A 223 1.50 -6.08 8.31
N ALA A 224 0.16 -6.09 8.14
CA ALA A 224 -0.77 -6.47 9.19
C ALA A 224 -0.55 -7.89 9.70
N TYR A 225 -0.32 -8.84 8.78
CA TYR A 225 -0.01 -10.23 9.12
C TYR A 225 1.32 -10.37 9.87
N LEU A 226 2.40 -9.76 9.37
CA LEU A 226 3.72 -9.81 10.02
C LEU A 226 3.72 -9.12 11.39
N ALA A 227 2.97 -8.04 11.54
CA ALA A 227 2.83 -7.34 12.83
C ALA A 227 2.13 -8.18 13.92
N LYS A 228 1.37 -9.20 13.53
CA LYS A 228 0.69 -10.13 14.44
C LYS A 228 1.46 -11.43 14.68
N ASN A 229 2.19 -11.89 13.68
CA ASN A 229 2.72 -13.26 13.66
C ASN A 229 4.24 -13.34 13.52
N ALA A 230 4.91 -12.19 13.45
CA ALA A 230 6.36 -12.06 13.33
C ALA A 230 6.85 -10.76 14.00
N ASP A 231 8.00 -10.25 13.60
CA ASP A 231 8.60 -9.01 14.11
C ASP A 231 7.88 -7.72 13.66
N GLY A 232 7.04 -7.81 12.62
CA GLY A 232 6.31 -6.68 12.06
C GLY A 232 7.18 -5.65 11.35
N ASP A 233 8.40 -6.04 10.95
CA ASP A 233 9.33 -5.14 10.25
C ASP A 233 8.70 -4.58 8.97
N PRO A 234 8.58 -3.24 8.85
CA PRO A 234 7.95 -2.61 7.68
C PRO A 234 8.77 -2.79 6.40
N PHE A 235 10.09 -2.92 6.47
CA PHE A 235 10.92 -3.18 5.30
C PHE A 235 10.65 -4.58 4.73
N THR A 236 10.63 -5.61 5.56
CA THR A 236 10.30 -6.99 5.19
C THR A 236 8.88 -7.08 4.62
N ALA A 237 7.93 -6.38 5.23
CA ALA A 237 6.55 -6.30 4.73
C ALA A 237 6.50 -5.70 3.32
N ALA A 238 7.20 -4.57 3.10
CA ALA A 238 7.25 -3.88 1.82
C ALA A 238 7.94 -4.73 0.74
N ALA A 239 9.12 -5.27 1.02
CA ALA A 239 9.89 -6.09 0.08
C ALA A 239 9.12 -7.36 -0.32
N SER A 240 8.51 -8.05 0.66
CA SER A 240 7.70 -9.26 0.38
C SER A 240 6.43 -8.97 -0.41
N ALA A 241 5.77 -7.83 -0.16
CA ALA A 241 4.58 -7.41 -0.89
C ALA A 241 4.90 -7.08 -2.36
N VAL A 242 5.96 -6.30 -2.60
CA VAL A 242 6.43 -5.94 -3.95
C VAL A 242 6.80 -7.20 -4.73
N TRP A 243 7.58 -8.08 -4.13
CA TRP A 243 7.99 -9.33 -4.76
C TRP A 243 6.79 -10.24 -5.06
N LEU A 244 5.87 -10.42 -4.13
CA LEU A 244 4.66 -11.24 -4.31
C LEU A 244 3.81 -10.73 -5.47
N HIS A 245 3.57 -9.42 -5.52
CA HIS A 245 2.79 -8.76 -6.56
C HIS A 245 3.42 -8.95 -7.95
N ALA A 246 4.72 -8.68 -8.08
CA ALA A 246 5.45 -8.77 -9.32
C ALA A 246 5.55 -10.23 -9.82
N THR A 247 5.94 -11.16 -8.94
CA THR A 247 6.08 -12.59 -9.28
C THR A 247 4.73 -13.22 -9.64
N ALA A 248 3.64 -12.83 -8.99
CA ALA A 248 2.30 -13.30 -9.34
C ALA A 248 1.89 -12.84 -10.76
N SER A 249 2.24 -11.61 -11.14
CA SER A 249 2.02 -11.11 -12.49
C SER A 249 2.88 -11.83 -13.53
N ASP A 250 4.15 -12.09 -13.22
CA ASP A 250 5.04 -12.86 -14.09
C ASP A 250 4.53 -14.29 -14.31
N ALA A 251 3.99 -14.91 -13.27
CA ALA A 251 3.42 -16.26 -13.37
C ALA A 251 2.22 -16.30 -14.34
N LEU A 252 1.42 -15.24 -14.42
CA LEU A 252 0.31 -15.14 -15.39
C LEU A 252 0.84 -15.03 -16.82
N VAL A 253 1.77 -14.14 -17.07
CA VAL A 253 2.31 -13.88 -18.42
C VAL A 253 3.09 -15.09 -18.94
N ASN A 254 3.78 -15.79 -18.06
CA ASN A 254 4.58 -16.97 -18.43
C ASN A 254 3.79 -18.29 -18.39
N ALA A 255 2.49 -18.27 -18.09
CA ALA A 255 1.63 -19.45 -18.16
C ALA A 255 1.46 -19.94 -19.60
N ASN A 256 1.01 -21.17 -19.77
CA ASN A 256 0.70 -21.74 -21.09
C ASN A 256 -0.77 -22.23 -21.14
N PRO A 257 -1.68 -21.54 -21.86
CA PRO A 257 -1.48 -20.27 -22.60
C PRO A 257 -1.21 -19.07 -21.65
N PRO A 258 -0.58 -18.00 -22.15
CA PRO A 258 -0.36 -16.79 -21.35
C PRO A 258 -1.68 -16.17 -20.89
N GLY A 259 -1.70 -15.71 -19.62
CA GLY A 259 -2.82 -15.00 -19.01
C GLY A 259 -2.63 -13.48 -19.06
N ASP A 260 -3.75 -12.76 -19.14
CA ASP A 260 -3.76 -11.31 -19.04
C ASP A 260 -3.60 -10.87 -17.57
N PRO A 261 -2.59 -10.05 -17.21
CA PRO A 261 -2.42 -9.53 -15.87
C PRO A 261 -3.36 -8.34 -15.56
N SER A 262 -4.64 -8.51 -15.80
CA SER A 262 -5.66 -7.59 -15.30
C SER A 262 -5.65 -7.54 -13.76
N ILE A 263 -6.29 -6.53 -13.18
CA ILE A 263 -6.39 -6.39 -11.71
C ILE A 263 -6.95 -7.66 -11.06
N ALA A 264 -8.02 -8.21 -11.63
CA ALA A 264 -8.68 -9.40 -11.07
C ALA A 264 -7.79 -10.66 -11.16
N ASN A 265 -7.17 -10.89 -12.32
CA ASN A 265 -6.29 -12.02 -12.53
C ASN A 265 -5.03 -11.93 -11.67
N THR A 266 -4.44 -10.73 -11.56
CA THR A 266 -3.27 -10.49 -10.70
C THR A 266 -3.63 -10.72 -9.22
N ALA A 267 -4.78 -10.24 -8.76
CA ALA A 267 -5.24 -10.50 -7.39
C ALA A 267 -5.42 -12.01 -7.13
N HIS A 268 -5.99 -12.74 -8.09
CA HIS A 268 -6.12 -14.20 -7.99
C HIS A 268 -4.76 -14.91 -7.95
N ALA A 269 -3.83 -14.53 -8.82
CA ALA A 269 -2.48 -15.09 -8.84
C ALA A 269 -1.70 -14.80 -7.55
N VAL A 270 -1.85 -13.58 -7.00
CA VAL A 270 -1.30 -13.20 -5.68
C VAL A 270 -1.82 -14.13 -4.59
N ALA A 271 -3.14 -14.38 -4.56
CA ALA A 271 -3.74 -15.27 -3.56
C ALA A 271 -3.21 -16.70 -3.69
N SER A 272 -3.11 -17.22 -4.92
CA SER A 272 -2.61 -18.56 -5.20
C SER A 272 -1.13 -18.73 -4.81
N LEU A 273 -0.26 -17.81 -5.21
CA LEU A 273 1.17 -17.82 -4.89
C LEU A 273 1.39 -17.68 -3.37
N ARG A 274 0.68 -16.78 -2.70
CA ARG A 274 0.73 -16.64 -1.24
C ARG A 274 0.37 -17.95 -0.54
N VAL A 275 -0.74 -18.58 -0.95
CA VAL A 275 -1.15 -19.87 -0.33
C VAL A 275 -0.09 -20.95 -0.52
N ALA A 276 0.56 -21.01 -1.68
CA ALA A 276 1.64 -21.96 -1.93
C ALA A 276 2.83 -21.73 -0.99
N LEU A 277 3.22 -20.46 -0.79
CA LEU A 277 4.33 -20.06 0.08
C LEU A 277 4.03 -20.30 1.58
N GLU A 278 2.81 -20.01 2.02
CA GLU A 278 2.41 -20.12 3.44
C GLU A 278 2.02 -21.56 3.84
N ARG A 279 2.03 -22.53 2.90
CA ARG A 279 1.84 -23.97 3.15
C ARG A 279 3.16 -24.69 3.38
N SER A 280 4.23 -24.24 2.73
CA SER A 280 5.58 -24.81 2.85
C SER A 280 6.22 -24.45 4.20
#